data_ba05cde86c3f2fdd95ca775b61305304
#
_entry.id   ba05cde86c3f2fdd95ca775b61305304
#
_cell.length_a   1.000
_cell.length_b   1.000
_cell.length_c   1.000
_cell.angle_alpha   90.00
_cell.angle_beta   90.00
_cell.angle_gamma   90.00
#
_symmetry.space_group_name_H-M   'P 1'
#
loop_
_entity.id
_entity.type
_entity.pdbx_description
1 polymer ?
#
loop_
_entity_poly.entity_id
_entity_poly.type
_entity_poly.pdbx_seq_one_letter_code
_entity_poly.pdbx_strand_id
1 'polypeptide(L)'
;MLSHVWIIPLIPALSFVLILAFGKKLKHGGSEIGIASVAICFVLALTVGAGWIGRVNHPPAVEGGHGTEQVDEGHGTEGTEVEAGHEAEGASLAAPAEEEAGEEHHVTPPVERQVTWLQSGGVKIQAGTLIDGLSALMLVVVTFISLLVHIFSTDYVAGDRRYTHYFAFLSLFTASMLFFVISDNTLQMIVGWELVGLCSFGLIGHWWEEKANSDAALKAFLTNRVGDIGLLCGMIILYFAAGTFNTVTINTMANAGEIRHFLLLVASLSLMTAVMSKSGQFILHTWLPDAMAGPTPVSALIHAATMVVAGVFMIARLY
;
A
#
# COMPACT_ATOMS: atom_id res chain seq x y z
N MET A 1 1.43 12.28 15.18
CA MET A 1 0.37 11.77 14.30
C MET A 1 0.82 10.55 13.52
N LEU A 2 1.98 10.55 12.89
CA LEU A 2 2.54 9.42 12.11
C LEU A 2 2.60 8.08 12.86
N SER A 3 2.74 8.10 14.17
CA SER A 3 2.75 6.88 15.03
C SER A 3 1.36 6.30 15.34
N HIS A 4 0.28 7.00 15.03
CA HIS A 4 -1.11 6.59 15.36
C HIS A 4 -1.99 6.44 14.14
N VAL A 5 -1.40 6.20 12.96
CA VAL A 5 -2.11 6.11 11.68
C VAL A 5 -3.09 4.92 11.64
N TRP A 6 -2.88 3.89 12.45
CA TRP A 6 -3.78 2.76 12.60
C TRP A 6 -5.23 3.16 13.00
N ILE A 7 -5.41 4.38 13.56
CA ILE A 7 -6.73 4.91 13.90
C ILE A 7 -7.54 5.21 12.62
N ILE A 8 -6.88 5.59 11.52
CA ILE A 8 -7.55 6.00 10.29
C ILE A 8 -8.44 4.88 9.71
N PRO A 9 -7.97 3.63 9.47
CA PRO A 9 -8.84 2.56 8.99
C PRO A 9 -9.83 2.06 10.07
N LEU A 10 -9.54 2.24 11.34
CA LEU A 10 -10.42 1.81 12.43
C LEU A 10 -11.73 2.61 12.47
N ILE A 11 -11.68 3.91 12.18
CA ILE A 11 -12.88 4.78 12.21
C ILE A 11 -13.96 4.28 11.24
N PRO A 12 -13.70 4.09 9.92
CA PRO A 12 -14.71 3.58 9.01
C PRO A 12 -15.05 2.10 9.26
N ALA A 13 -14.14 1.30 9.84
CA ALA A 13 -14.48 -0.05 10.28
C ALA A 13 -15.49 -0.05 11.43
N LEU A 14 -15.34 0.83 12.40
CA LEU A 14 -16.34 1.02 13.46
C LEU A 14 -17.64 1.59 12.91
N SER A 15 -17.58 2.52 11.95
CA SER A 15 -18.78 3.07 11.32
C SER A 15 -19.59 1.98 10.60
N PHE A 16 -18.93 1.02 9.95
CA PHE A 16 -19.60 -0.16 9.37
C PHE A 16 -20.46 -0.90 10.40
N VAL A 17 -19.89 -1.22 11.58
CA VAL A 17 -20.61 -1.92 12.64
C VAL A 17 -21.76 -1.08 13.18
N LEU A 18 -21.53 0.22 13.40
CA LEU A 18 -22.55 1.15 13.90
C LEU A 18 -23.70 1.32 12.90
N ILE A 19 -23.39 1.43 11.60
CA ILE A 19 -24.40 1.53 10.54
C ILE A 19 -25.24 0.24 10.47
N LEU A 20 -24.64 -0.93 10.54
CA LEU A 20 -25.38 -2.20 10.55
C LEU A 20 -26.28 -2.34 11.77
N ALA A 21 -25.78 -1.96 12.96
CA ALA A 21 -26.52 -2.13 14.21
C ALA A 21 -27.64 -1.11 14.39
N PHE A 22 -27.40 0.15 14.02
CA PHE A 22 -28.27 1.26 14.33
C PHE A 22 -28.80 2.04 13.13
N GLY A 23 -28.22 1.85 11.92
CA GLY A 23 -28.53 2.66 10.74
C GLY A 23 -30.02 2.71 10.39
N LYS A 24 -30.74 1.59 10.51
CA LYS A 24 -32.19 1.55 10.28
C LYS A 24 -33.02 2.39 11.25
N LYS A 25 -32.45 2.73 12.41
CA LYS A 25 -33.13 3.56 13.44
C LYS A 25 -32.84 5.05 13.28
N LEU A 26 -31.83 5.40 12.45
CA LEU A 26 -31.44 6.78 12.21
C LEU A 26 -32.29 7.42 11.12
N LYS A 27 -32.40 8.76 11.20
CA LYS A 27 -33.24 9.54 10.29
C LYS A 27 -32.83 9.40 8.81
N HIS A 28 -31.53 9.30 8.55
CA HIS A 28 -30.97 9.17 7.21
C HIS A 28 -30.32 7.79 6.98
N GLY A 29 -30.86 6.73 7.59
CA GLY A 29 -30.45 5.36 7.30
C GLY A 29 -28.99 5.00 7.58
N GLY A 30 -28.24 5.83 8.31
CA GLY A 30 -26.83 5.60 8.66
C GLY A 30 -25.80 6.29 7.75
N SER A 31 -26.22 6.98 6.69
CA SER A 31 -25.31 7.74 5.82
C SER A 31 -24.55 8.83 6.58
N GLU A 32 -25.18 9.44 7.57
CA GLU A 32 -24.55 10.45 8.44
C GLU A 32 -23.31 9.92 9.14
N ILE A 33 -23.37 8.69 9.66
CA ILE A 33 -22.23 8.03 10.33
C ILE A 33 -21.13 7.75 9.31
N GLY A 34 -21.49 7.23 8.12
CA GLY A 34 -20.55 6.94 7.04
C GLY A 34 -19.81 8.18 6.59
N ILE A 35 -20.54 9.26 6.26
CA ILE A 35 -19.95 10.53 5.82
C ILE A 35 -19.07 11.14 6.92
N ALA A 36 -19.56 11.20 8.15
CA ALA A 36 -18.79 11.75 9.27
C ALA A 36 -17.49 10.97 9.52
N SER A 37 -17.55 9.64 9.46
CA SER A 37 -16.37 8.78 9.63
C SER A 37 -15.30 9.03 8.57
N VAL A 38 -15.71 9.09 7.31
CA VAL A 38 -14.77 9.30 6.20
C VAL A 38 -14.27 10.73 6.15
N ALA A 39 -15.10 11.73 6.52
CA ALA A 39 -14.65 13.12 6.66
C ALA A 39 -13.57 13.27 7.74
N ILE A 40 -13.74 12.61 8.88
CA ILE A 40 -12.71 12.57 9.94
C ILE A 40 -11.44 11.91 9.39
N CYS A 41 -11.56 10.77 8.69
CA CYS A 41 -10.41 10.10 8.08
C CYS A 41 -9.69 10.99 7.08
N PHE A 42 -10.41 11.76 6.29
CA PHE A 42 -9.81 12.69 5.32
C PHE A 42 -9.00 13.79 6.02
N VAL A 43 -9.54 14.40 7.07
CA VAL A 43 -8.81 15.40 7.87
C VAL A 43 -7.55 14.77 8.49
N LEU A 44 -7.66 13.55 9.03
CA LEU A 44 -6.51 12.84 9.60
C LEU A 44 -5.47 12.50 8.51
N ALA A 45 -5.90 12.07 7.33
CA ALA A 45 -5.01 11.79 6.20
C ALA A 45 -4.24 13.04 5.75
N LEU A 46 -4.90 14.21 5.70
CA LEU A 46 -4.24 15.49 5.42
C LEU A 46 -3.18 15.83 6.48
N THR A 47 -3.45 15.58 7.76
CA THR A 47 -2.44 15.80 8.82
C THR A 47 -1.26 14.85 8.72
N VAL A 48 -1.48 13.60 8.27
CA VAL A 48 -0.41 12.62 7.98
C VAL A 48 0.41 13.09 6.78
N GLY A 49 -0.24 13.52 5.70
CA GLY A 49 0.43 14.06 4.51
C GLY A 49 1.29 15.30 4.83
N ALA A 50 0.72 16.26 5.56
CA ALA A 50 1.46 17.44 6.00
C ALA A 50 2.65 17.06 6.92
N GLY A 51 2.45 16.11 7.82
CA GLY A 51 3.50 15.58 8.70
C GLY A 51 4.62 14.88 7.93
N TRP A 52 4.28 14.18 6.83
CA TRP A 52 5.27 13.57 5.94
C TRP A 52 6.06 14.61 5.17
N ILE A 53 5.39 15.60 4.58
CA ILE A 53 6.05 16.72 3.87
C ILE A 53 7.00 17.46 4.81
N GLY A 54 6.56 17.73 6.06
CA GLY A 54 7.42 18.35 7.07
C GLY A 54 8.66 17.52 7.39
N ARG A 55 8.55 16.18 7.37
CA ARG A 55 9.68 15.27 7.61
C ARG A 55 10.66 15.20 6.42
N VAL A 56 10.14 15.34 5.19
CA VAL A 56 10.99 15.44 4.00
C VAL A 56 11.76 16.75 3.96
N ASN A 57 11.10 17.86 4.32
CA ASN A 57 11.74 19.18 4.36
C ASN A 57 12.74 19.36 5.52
N HIS A 58 12.50 18.64 6.63
CA HIS A 58 13.35 18.63 7.81
C HIS A 58 13.62 17.19 8.24
N PRO A 59 14.54 16.48 7.54
CA PRO A 59 14.83 15.09 7.86
C PRO A 59 15.36 14.98 9.29
N PRO A 60 14.87 14.01 10.07
CA PRO A 60 15.41 13.75 11.39
C PRO A 60 16.89 13.39 11.26
N ALA A 61 17.74 13.96 12.12
CA ALA A 61 19.13 13.58 12.19
C ALA A 61 19.21 12.06 12.37
N VAL A 62 19.91 11.39 11.46
CA VAL A 62 20.21 9.96 11.60
C VAL A 62 21.20 9.88 12.76
N GLU A 63 20.76 9.43 13.94
CA GLU A 63 21.68 9.06 15.01
C GLU A 63 22.56 7.94 14.47
N GLY A 64 23.80 8.30 14.14
CA GLY A 64 24.79 7.44 13.54
C GLY A 64 25.14 6.30 14.47
N GLY A 65 24.64 5.14 14.17
CA GLY A 65 25.14 3.88 14.70
C GLY A 65 26.03 3.22 13.66
N HIS A 66 27.28 3.64 13.60
CA HIS A 66 28.48 2.77 13.49
C HIS A 66 29.70 3.66 13.40
N GLY A 67 30.51 3.59 14.48
CA GLY A 67 31.80 4.26 14.55
C GLY A 67 32.71 3.74 13.45
N THR A 68 33.11 4.65 12.57
CA THR A 68 34.38 4.51 11.87
C THR A 68 35.46 4.72 12.90
N GLU A 69 36.12 3.64 13.32
CA GLU A 69 37.40 3.70 14.01
C GLU A 69 38.33 4.56 13.14
N GLN A 70 38.68 5.75 13.65
CA GLN A 70 39.81 6.49 13.18
C GLN A 70 41.08 5.67 13.51
N VAL A 71 41.68 5.09 12.47
CA VAL A 71 43.04 4.58 12.57
C VAL A 71 43.93 5.78 12.65
N ASP A 72 44.50 5.97 13.84
CA ASP A 72 45.53 6.92 14.17
C ASP A 72 46.82 6.53 13.40
N GLU A 73 47.13 7.23 12.30
CA GLU A 73 48.43 7.11 11.64
C GLU A 73 49.50 7.91 12.42
N GLY A 74 50.15 7.20 13.32
CA GLY A 74 51.38 7.65 13.94
C GLY A 74 52.56 7.71 12.96
N HIS A 75 53.19 8.84 12.95
CA HIS A 75 54.48 9.23 12.35
C HIS A 75 55.57 8.14 12.32
N GLY A 76 56.28 8.08 11.18
CA GLY A 76 57.56 7.40 11.05
C GLY A 76 58.25 7.76 9.74
N THR A 77 59.17 8.71 9.79
CA THR A 77 60.15 9.19 8.81
C THR A 77 61.16 8.13 8.34
N GLU A 78 61.68 8.33 7.15
CA GLU A 78 62.98 8.02 6.51
C GLU A 78 62.79 7.23 5.20
N GLY A 79 63.03 7.79 4.04
CA GLY A 79 64.25 8.29 3.42
C GLY A 79 64.88 7.21 2.54
N THR A 80 64.77 7.32 1.22
CA THR A 80 65.88 7.12 0.28
C THR A 80 65.43 7.35 -1.18
N GLU A 81 66.16 8.27 -1.82
CA GLU A 81 66.22 8.53 -3.27
C GLU A 81 66.75 7.33 -4.04
N VAL A 82 66.25 7.10 -5.27
CA VAL A 82 67.10 6.79 -6.46
C VAL A 82 66.36 7.13 -7.76
N GLU A 83 67.09 7.79 -8.63
CA GLU A 83 66.85 8.37 -9.95
C GLU A 83 66.39 7.44 -11.05
N ALA A 84 65.85 8.14 -12.04
CA ALA A 84 66.08 8.04 -13.51
C ALA A 84 65.04 7.36 -14.39
N GLY A 85 64.31 8.17 -15.15
CA GLY A 85 64.48 8.25 -16.58
C GLY A 85 63.51 7.46 -17.44
N HIS A 86 62.55 8.06 -18.08
CA HIS A 86 62.53 8.27 -19.53
C HIS A 86 61.21 8.85 -20.04
N GLU A 87 61.37 9.80 -20.93
CA GLU A 87 60.35 10.54 -21.68
C GLU A 87 59.49 9.62 -22.57
N ALA A 88 58.19 9.97 -22.69
CA ALA A 88 57.51 9.94 -23.99
C ALA A 88 56.23 10.78 -23.96
N GLU A 89 56.19 11.74 -24.83
CA GLU A 89 55.07 12.62 -25.15
C GLU A 89 53.82 11.87 -25.56
N GLY A 90 52.69 12.38 -25.10
CA GLY A 90 51.35 11.96 -25.58
C GLY A 90 50.32 12.97 -25.10
N ALA A 91 50.18 14.08 -25.84
CA ALA A 91 49.16 15.07 -25.63
C ALA A 91 47.78 14.44 -25.84
N SER A 92 47.01 14.31 -24.78
CA SER A 92 45.57 14.06 -24.82
C SER A 92 44.83 15.24 -24.18
N LEU A 93 44.09 15.95 -25.04
CA LEU A 93 43.14 16.99 -24.67
C LEU A 93 42.08 16.39 -23.72
N ALA A 94 42.24 16.53 -22.46
CA ALA A 94 41.21 16.32 -21.48
C ALA A 94 40.31 17.57 -21.44
N ALA A 95 39.10 17.45 -21.96
CA ALA A 95 38.04 18.37 -21.62
C ALA A 95 37.77 18.34 -20.11
N PRO A 96 37.44 19.47 -19.47
CA PRO A 96 37.06 19.45 -18.07
C PRO A 96 35.81 18.61 -17.89
N ALA A 97 35.90 17.54 -17.10
CA ALA A 97 34.74 16.85 -16.58
C ALA A 97 33.99 17.88 -15.72
N GLU A 98 32.84 18.30 -16.16
CA GLU A 98 31.86 18.92 -15.31
C GLU A 98 31.54 17.87 -14.21
N GLU A 99 31.98 18.15 -12.99
CA GLU A 99 31.47 17.49 -11.80
C GLU A 99 29.96 17.82 -11.76
N GLU A 100 29.12 16.93 -12.32
CA GLU A 100 27.73 16.89 -11.94
C GLU A 100 27.73 16.66 -10.43
N ALA A 101 27.47 17.74 -9.68
CA ALA A 101 27.12 17.67 -8.27
C ALA A 101 25.90 16.76 -8.18
N GLY A 102 26.12 15.47 -7.93
CA GLY A 102 25.07 14.50 -7.69
C GLY A 102 24.25 15.05 -6.53
N GLU A 103 23.02 15.48 -6.83
CA GLU A 103 22.04 15.75 -5.79
C GLU A 103 21.91 14.44 -5.00
N GLU A 104 22.50 14.40 -3.82
CA GLU A 104 22.26 13.33 -2.86
C GLU A 104 20.75 13.33 -2.58
N HIS A 105 20.02 12.46 -3.27
CA HIS A 105 18.63 12.20 -2.95
C HIS A 105 18.55 11.65 -1.53
N HIS A 106 18.39 12.52 -0.56
CA HIS A 106 18.11 12.17 0.82
C HIS A 106 16.78 11.41 0.87
N VAL A 107 16.86 10.09 0.78
CA VAL A 107 15.68 9.23 0.94
C VAL A 107 15.26 9.29 2.40
N THR A 108 14.15 9.97 2.67
CA THR A 108 13.59 10.04 4.02
C THR A 108 13.14 8.65 4.47
N PRO A 109 13.67 8.09 5.58
CA PRO A 109 13.33 6.76 6.02
C PRO A 109 11.84 6.66 6.39
N PRO A 110 11.16 5.54 6.06
CA PRO A 110 9.77 5.32 6.40
C PRO A 110 9.55 5.27 7.91
N VAL A 111 8.33 5.57 8.34
CA VAL A 111 7.93 5.44 9.74
C VAL A 111 7.25 4.10 9.93
N GLU A 112 7.93 3.19 10.64
CA GLU A 112 7.41 1.88 10.97
C GLU A 112 6.99 1.82 12.44
N ARG A 113 5.89 1.15 12.69
CA ARG A 113 5.46 0.78 14.02
C ARG A 113 4.92 -0.64 13.99
N GLN A 114 5.53 -1.52 14.76
CA GLN A 114 5.20 -2.94 14.79
C GLN A 114 4.77 -3.35 16.19
N VAL A 115 3.76 -4.23 16.25
CA VAL A 115 3.29 -4.89 17.46
C VAL A 115 3.29 -6.40 17.19
N THR A 116 3.94 -7.18 18.03
CA THR A 116 3.91 -8.64 17.91
C THR A 116 2.51 -9.14 18.27
N TRP A 117 1.81 -9.71 17.27
CA TRP A 117 0.47 -10.26 17.44
C TRP A 117 0.51 -11.72 17.89
N LEU A 118 1.34 -12.54 17.25
CA LEU A 118 1.49 -13.96 17.57
C LEU A 118 2.96 -14.36 17.48
N GLN A 119 3.41 -15.13 18.44
CA GLN A 119 4.73 -15.77 18.42
C GLN A 119 4.59 -17.24 18.79
N SER A 120 5.01 -18.12 17.89
CA SER A 120 4.96 -19.56 18.10
C SER A 120 6.10 -20.25 17.35
N GLY A 121 6.84 -21.14 18.03
CA GLY A 121 7.83 -22.00 17.39
C GLY A 121 8.94 -21.28 16.60
N GLY A 122 9.33 -20.07 17.00
CA GLY A 122 10.34 -19.27 16.28
C GLY A 122 9.74 -18.34 15.18
N VAL A 123 8.48 -18.52 14.82
CA VAL A 123 7.77 -17.63 13.88
C VAL A 123 7.16 -16.47 14.66
N LYS A 124 7.48 -15.24 14.25
CA LYS A 124 6.88 -14.01 14.78
C LYS A 124 5.98 -13.40 13.72
N ILE A 125 4.69 -13.29 14.04
CA ILE A 125 3.73 -12.56 13.22
C ILE A 125 3.51 -11.21 13.89
N GLN A 126 3.83 -10.16 13.18
CA GLN A 126 3.70 -8.78 13.62
C GLN A 126 2.56 -8.13 12.86
N ALA A 127 1.84 -7.24 13.51
CA ALA A 127 0.91 -6.31 12.87
C ALA A 127 1.46 -4.91 13.04
N GLY A 128 1.52 -4.14 11.97
CA GLY A 128 2.16 -2.84 12.04
C GLY A 128 1.62 -1.83 11.04
N THR A 129 2.22 -0.67 11.07
CA THR A 129 1.93 0.41 10.13
C THR A 129 3.22 0.93 9.51
N LEU A 130 3.22 1.02 8.20
CA LEU A 130 4.29 1.58 7.40
C LEU A 130 3.79 2.87 6.73
N ILE A 131 4.45 3.97 7.04
CA ILE A 131 4.13 5.28 6.46
C ILE A 131 5.36 5.83 5.75
N ASP A 132 5.19 6.04 4.47
CA ASP A 132 6.10 6.70 3.55
C ASP A 132 5.34 7.69 2.66
N GLY A 133 6.00 8.28 1.70
CA GLY A 133 5.37 9.22 0.75
C GLY A 133 4.23 8.59 -0.03
N LEU A 134 4.40 7.32 -0.45
CA LEU A 134 3.39 6.57 -1.21
C LEU A 134 2.15 6.30 -0.35
N SER A 135 2.32 5.83 0.89
CA SER A 135 1.20 5.61 1.82
C SER A 135 0.48 6.92 2.15
N ALA A 136 1.22 7.99 2.43
CA ALA A 136 0.64 9.29 2.75
C ALA A 136 -0.20 9.84 1.59
N LEU A 137 0.29 9.75 0.36
CA LEU A 137 -0.45 10.15 -0.84
C LEU A 137 -1.71 9.31 -1.00
N MET A 138 -1.60 7.99 -0.90
CA MET A 138 -2.74 7.09 -1.07
C MET A 138 -3.80 7.26 0.02
N LEU A 139 -3.42 7.53 1.27
CA LEU A 139 -4.36 7.84 2.34
C LEU A 139 -5.21 9.07 1.99
N VAL A 140 -4.59 10.14 1.48
CA VAL A 140 -5.30 11.36 1.07
C VAL A 140 -6.23 11.08 -0.10
N VAL A 141 -5.74 10.43 -1.16
CA VAL A 141 -6.53 10.14 -2.37
C VAL A 141 -7.75 9.25 -2.04
N VAL A 142 -7.53 8.14 -1.32
CA VAL A 142 -8.59 7.19 -0.98
C VAL A 142 -9.66 7.86 -0.11
N THR A 143 -9.26 8.60 0.93
CA THR A 143 -10.23 9.25 1.83
C THR A 143 -10.97 10.38 1.14
N PHE A 144 -10.33 11.15 0.27
CA PHE A 144 -10.96 12.21 -0.52
C PHE A 144 -12.02 11.67 -1.47
N ILE A 145 -11.66 10.71 -2.32
CA ILE A 145 -12.60 10.12 -3.28
C ILE A 145 -13.73 9.39 -2.54
N SER A 146 -13.40 8.63 -1.49
CA SER A 146 -14.42 7.96 -0.68
C SER A 146 -15.42 8.94 -0.06
N LEU A 147 -14.95 10.10 0.43
CA LEU A 147 -15.82 11.14 0.97
C LEU A 147 -16.79 11.67 -0.09
N LEU A 148 -16.28 12.00 -1.28
CA LEU A 148 -17.11 12.48 -2.38
C LEU A 148 -18.17 11.43 -2.78
N VAL A 149 -17.76 10.15 -2.85
CA VAL A 149 -18.66 9.04 -3.18
C VAL A 149 -19.72 8.86 -2.10
N HIS A 150 -19.36 8.94 -0.82
CA HIS A 150 -20.35 8.86 0.27
C HIS A 150 -21.38 9.99 0.18
N ILE A 151 -20.94 11.23 -0.08
CA ILE A 151 -21.85 12.39 -0.22
C ILE A 151 -22.76 12.21 -1.44
N PHE A 152 -22.20 11.87 -2.60
CA PHE A 152 -22.96 11.67 -3.84
C PHE A 152 -24.00 10.53 -3.71
N SER A 153 -23.63 9.46 -3.01
CA SER A 153 -24.49 8.30 -2.80
C SER A 153 -25.72 8.61 -1.97
N THR A 154 -25.74 9.68 -1.16
CA THR A 154 -26.93 10.03 -0.35
C THR A 154 -28.14 10.33 -1.21
N ASP A 155 -27.93 10.94 -2.35
CA ASP A 155 -29.00 11.27 -3.33
C ASP A 155 -29.21 10.10 -4.32
N TYR A 156 -28.10 9.51 -4.81
CA TYR A 156 -28.16 8.47 -5.84
C TYR A 156 -28.93 7.22 -5.40
N VAL A 157 -28.73 6.73 -4.19
CA VAL A 157 -29.46 5.57 -3.64
C VAL A 157 -30.62 5.97 -2.73
N ALA A 158 -31.10 7.22 -2.83
CA ALA A 158 -32.24 7.69 -2.05
C ALA A 158 -33.48 6.85 -2.34
N GLY A 159 -34.14 6.36 -1.29
CA GLY A 159 -35.32 5.51 -1.41
C GLY A 159 -35.04 4.03 -1.70
N ASP A 160 -33.78 3.60 -1.83
CA ASP A 160 -33.43 2.20 -1.99
C ASP A 160 -33.74 1.42 -0.69
N ARG A 161 -34.32 0.23 -0.86
CA ARG A 161 -34.67 -0.68 0.26
C ARG A 161 -33.46 -1.07 1.10
N ARG A 162 -32.26 -1.10 0.51
CA ARG A 162 -31.01 -1.52 1.14
C ARG A 162 -30.03 -0.36 1.41
N TYR A 163 -30.54 0.84 1.48
CA TYR A 163 -29.75 2.05 1.73
C TYR A 163 -28.73 1.90 2.87
N THR A 164 -29.19 1.38 4.02
CA THR A 164 -28.30 1.15 5.18
C THR A 164 -27.19 0.14 4.90
N HIS A 165 -27.52 -0.96 4.19
CA HIS A 165 -26.54 -1.96 3.78
C HIS A 165 -25.49 -1.38 2.84
N TYR A 166 -25.91 -0.56 1.90
CA TYR A 166 -25.05 0.10 0.96
C TYR A 166 -23.98 0.95 1.67
N PHE A 167 -24.40 1.85 2.58
CA PHE A 167 -23.47 2.69 3.33
C PHE A 167 -22.57 1.90 4.28
N ALA A 168 -23.07 0.82 4.86
CA ALA A 168 -22.25 -0.07 5.66
C ALA A 168 -21.09 -0.68 4.82
N PHE A 169 -21.42 -1.32 3.70
CA PHE A 169 -20.40 -1.92 2.83
C PHE A 169 -19.45 -0.87 2.24
N LEU A 170 -19.93 0.33 1.94
CA LEU A 170 -19.09 1.42 1.45
C LEU A 170 -18.07 1.87 2.51
N SER A 171 -18.49 1.95 3.78
CA SER A 171 -17.59 2.25 4.89
C SER A 171 -16.58 1.14 5.14
N LEU A 172 -17.00 -0.14 5.09
CA LEU A 172 -16.10 -1.28 5.23
C LEU A 172 -15.07 -1.34 4.09
N PHE A 173 -15.51 -1.05 2.87
CA PHE A 173 -14.64 -1.00 1.70
C PHE A 173 -13.54 0.06 1.87
N THR A 174 -13.92 1.25 2.32
CA THR A 174 -12.95 2.32 2.62
C THR A 174 -11.99 1.92 3.73
N ALA A 175 -12.49 1.33 4.82
CA ALA A 175 -11.66 0.81 5.91
C ALA A 175 -10.64 -0.22 5.42
N SER A 176 -11.08 -1.15 4.58
CA SER A 176 -10.26 -2.23 4.04
C SER A 176 -9.13 -1.70 3.15
N MET A 177 -9.42 -0.71 2.32
CA MET A 177 -8.40 -0.09 1.48
C MET A 177 -7.39 0.72 2.30
N LEU A 178 -7.84 1.50 3.29
CA LEU A 178 -6.95 2.23 4.19
C LEU A 178 -6.08 1.27 5.01
N PHE A 179 -6.63 0.15 5.47
CA PHE A 179 -5.88 -0.89 6.17
C PHE A 179 -4.82 -1.52 5.27
N PHE A 180 -5.14 -1.80 4.00
CA PHE A 180 -4.19 -2.29 3.00
C PHE A 180 -3.03 -1.31 2.78
N VAL A 181 -3.33 -0.02 2.60
CA VAL A 181 -2.34 1.03 2.30
C VAL A 181 -1.31 1.22 3.41
N ILE A 182 -1.73 1.10 4.69
CA ILE A 182 -0.82 1.28 5.83
C ILE A 182 -0.10 0.00 6.27
N SER A 183 -0.33 -1.13 5.62
CA SER A 183 0.25 -2.41 6.02
C SER A 183 1.77 -2.40 5.91
N ASP A 184 2.47 -2.87 6.96
CA ASP A 184 3.93 -3.03 6.99
C ASP A 184 4.39 -4.42 6.56
N ASN A 185 3.48 -5.38 6.50
CA ASN A 185 3.79 -6.76 6.18
C ASN A 185 2.81 -7.36 5.18
N THR A 186 3.28 -8.38 4.48
CA THR A 186 2.54 -9.04 3.41
C THR A 186 1.30 -9.79 3.92
N LEU A 187 1.31 -10.32 5.14
CA LEU A 187 0.15 -11.00 5.73
C LEU A 187 -1.00 -10.01 6.02
N GLN A 188 -0.67 -8.83 6.54
CA GLN A 188 -1.65 -7.77 6.77
C GLN A 188 -2.18 -7.22 5.44
N MET A 189 -1.31 -7.10 4.42
CA MET A 189 -1.71 -6.72 3.06
C MET A 189 -2.76 -7.67 2.49
N ILE A 190 -2.61 -8.99 2.65
CA ILE A 190 -3.63 -9.95 2.21
C ILE A 190 -4.97 -9.69 2.88
N VAL A 191 -4.99 -9.48 4.19
CA VAL A 191 -6.27 -9.24 4.89
C VAL A 191 -6.99 -8.03 4.30
N GLY A 192 -6.28 -6.91 4.09
CA GLY A 192 -6.86 -5.73 3.44
C GLY A 192 -7.31 -6.01 2.01
N TRP A 193 -6.49 -6.69 1.22
CA TRP A 193 -6.76 -7.09 -0.15
C TRP A 193 -8.02 -7.95 -0.31
N GLU A 194 -8.19 -8.93 0.57
CA GLU A 194 -9.33 -9.83 0.59
C GLU A 194 -10.62 -9.15 1.02
N LEU A 195 -10.52 -8.27 2.03
CA LEU A 195 -11.68 -7.49 2.49
C LEU A 195 -12.16 -6.51 1.41
N VAL A 196 -11.25 -5.88 0.67
CA VAL A 196 -11.62 -5.05 -0.50
C VAL A 196 -12.37 -5.89 -1.54
N GLY A 197 -11.91 -7.12 -1.81
CA GLY A 197 -12.57 -8.05 -2.72
C GLY A 197 -13.98 -8.45 -2.25
N LEU A 198 -14.13 -8.76 -0.98
CA LEU A 198 -15.43 -9.09 -0.37
C LEU A 198 -16.41 -7.92 -0.44
N CYS A 199 -15.95 -6.72 -0.08
CA CYS A 199 -16.80 -5.53 -0.12
C CYS A 199 -17.24 -5.19 -1.55
N SER A 200 -16.33 -5.33 -2.54
CA SER A 200 -16.66 -5.10 -3.95
C SER A 200 -17.73 -6.06 -4.44
N PHE A 201 -17.67 -7.34 -4.05
CA PHE A 201 -18.72 -8.32 -4.34
C PHE A 201 -20.09 -7.88 -3.82
N GLY A 202 -20.16 -7.46 -2.54
CA GLY A 202 -21.40 -7.00 -1.93
C GLY A 202 -21.94 -5.68 -2.51
N LEU A 203 -21.06 -4.82 -3.01
CA LEU A 203 -21.42 -3.54 -3.61
C LEU A 203 -21.81 -3.67 -5.09
N ILE A 204 -21.12 -4.47 -5.90
CA ILE A 204 -21.47 -4.75 -7.30
C ILE A 204 -22.81 -5.48 -7.34
N GLY A 205 -23.00 -6.47 -6.46
CA GLY A 205 -24.25 -7.21 -6.32
C GLY A 205 -25.30 -6.52 -5.47
N HIS A 206 -25.31 -5.20 -5.35
CA HIS A 206 -26.26 -4.47 -4.51
C HIS A 206 -27.72 -4.78 -4.85
N TRP A 207 -28.03 -4.86 -6.13
CA TRP A 207 -29.36 -5.24 -6.65
C TRP A 207 -29.39 -6.72 -7.06
N TRP A 208 -29.12 -7.62 -6.13
CA TRP A 208 -28.97 -9.06 -6.40
C TRP A 208 -30.22 -9.76 -6.93
N GLU A 209 -31.41 -9.14 -6.82
CA GLU A 209 -32.64 -9.69 -7.39
C GLU A 209 -32.58 -9.74 -8.93
N GLU A 210 -31.81 -8.87 -9.53
CA GLU A 210 -31.50 -8.90 -10.94
C GLU A 210 -30.36 -9.89 -11.21
N LYS A 211 -30.68 -10.93 -11.97
CA LYS A 211 -29.74 -12.01 -12.27
C LYS A 211 -28.45 -11.47 -12.91
N ALA A 212 -28.55 -10.47 -13.78
CA ALA A 212 -27.38 -9.86 -14.43
C ALA A 212 -26.39 -9.26 -13.41
N ASN A 213 -26.89 -8.60 -12.35
CA ASN A 213 -26.08 -7.99 -11.32
C ASN A 213 -25.43 -9.05 -10.41
N SER A 214 -26.17 -10.12 -10.08
CA SER A 214 -25.64 -11.27 -9.35
C SER A 214 -24.52 -11.97 -10.13
N ASP A 215 -24.75 -12.24 -11.43
CA ASP A 215 -23.78 -12.89 -12.30
C ASP A 215 -22.51 -12.02 -12.46
N ALA A 216 -22.67 -10.70 -12.58
CA ALA A 216 -21.57 -9.74 -12.65
C ALA A 216 -20.74 -9.72 -11.35
N ALA A 217 -21.40 -9.70 -10.18
CA ALA A 217 -20.74 -9.75 -8.88
C ALA A 217 -19.97 -11.06 -8.70
N LEU A 218 -20.57 -12.20 -9.03
CA LEU A 218 -19.91 -13.51 -8.97
C LEU A 218 -18.71 -13.58 -9.90
N LYS A 219 -18.85 -13.09 -11.14
CA LYS A 219 -17.74 -13.04 -12.10
C LYS A 219 -16.58 -12.20 -11.58
N ALA A 220 -16.87 -11.00 -11.07
CA ALA A 220 -15.85 -10.13 -10.48
C ALA A 220 -15.14 -10.81 -9.30
N PHE A 221 -15.89 -11.42 -8.39
CA PHE A 221 -15.33 -12.09 -7.21
C PHE A 221 -14.48 -13.30 -7.60
N LEU A 222 -14.99 -14.21 -8.44
CA LEU A 222 -14.27 -15.43 -8.82
C LEU A 222 -13.04 -15.14 -9.66
N THR A 223 -13.10 -14.18 -10.59
CA THR A 223 -11.92 -13.79 -11.39
C THR A 223 -10.81 -13.24 -10.50
N ASN A 224 -11.18 -12.42 -9.51
CA ASN A 224 -10.19 -11.91 -8.55
C ASN A 224 -9.61 -13.03 -7.67
N ARG A 225 -10.43 -14.01 -7.25
CA ARG A 225 -9.94 -15.17 -6.48
C ARG A 225 -8.91 -16.02 -7.22
N VAL A 226 -9.03 -16.15 -8.53
CA VAL A 226 -8.02 -16.84 -9.33
C VAL A 226 -6.66 -16.12 -9.21
N GLY A 227 -6.65 -14.79 -9.26
CA GLY A 227 -5.43 -14.01 -9.04
C GLY A 227 -4.90 -14.11 -7.61
N ASP A 228 -5.79 -14.18 -6.61
CA ASP A 228 -5.42 -14.25 -5.19
C ASP A 228 -4.64 -15.54 -4.84
N ILE A 229 -4.81 -16.62 -5.62
CA ILE A 229 -3.96 -17.82 -5.52
C ILE A 229 -2.49 -17.45 -5.78
N GLY A 230 -2.24 -16.62 -6.80
CA GLY A 230 -0.88 -16.13 -7.08
C GLY A 230 -0.33 -15.24 -5.96
N LEU A 231 -1.18 -14.42 -5.34
CA LEU A 231 -0.80 -13.61 -4.17
C LEU A 231 -0.30 -14.50 -3.02
N LEU A 232 -1.07 -15.53 -2.67
CA LEU A 232 -0.72 -16.49 -1.63
C LEU A 232 0.58 -17.23 -1.95
N CYS A 233 0.72 -17.75 -3.17
CA CYS A 233 1.93 -18.44 -3.60
C CYS A 233 3.16 -17.51 -3.54
N GLY A 234 3.06 -16.30 -4.07
CA GLY A 234 4.16 -15.34 -4.06
C GLY A 234 4.61 -14.98 -2.65
N MET A 235 3.66 -14.72 -1.75
CA MET A 235 3.97 -14.43 -0.34
C MET A 235 4.59 -15.59 0.41
N ILE A 236 4.11 -16.82 0.20
CA ILE A 236 4.68 -18.02 0.81
C ILE A 236 6.13 -18.20 0.36
N ILE A 237 6.41 -18.02 -0.94
CA ILE A 237 7.76 -18.08 -1.47
C ILE A 237 8.67 -17.02 -0.82
N LEU A 238 8.21 -15.78 -0.74
CA LEU A 238 8.96 -14.69 -0.10
C LEU A 238 9.20 -14.95 1.38
N TYR A 239 8.20 -15.47 2.10
CA TYR A 239 8.35 -15.82 3.50
C TYR A 239 9.43 -16.91 3.72
N PHE A 240 9.41 -17.99 2.94
CA PHE A 240 10.42 -19.04 3.06
C PHE A 240 11.81 -18.59 2.60
N ALA A 241 11.88 -17.60 1.71
CA ALA A 241 13.15 -17.05 1.25
C ALA A 241 13.76 -16.04 2.23
N ALA A 242 12.93 -15.16 2.85
CA ALA A 242 13.37 -14.08 3.72
C ALA A 242 13.19 -14.37 5.23
N GLY A 243 12.40 -15.39 5.60
CA GLY A 243 12.08 -15.71 7.00
C GLY A 243 11.18 -14.72 7.71
N THR A 244 10.62 -13.73 6.99
CA THR A 244 9.80 -12.66 7.53
C THR A 244 8.66 -12.26 6.58
N PHE A 245 7.60 -11.68 7.13
CA PHE A 245 6.52 -11.06 6.35
C PHE A 245 6.71 -9.54 6.18
N ASN A 246 7.67 -8.92 6.85
CA ASN A 246 7.89 -7.48 6.77
C ASN A 246 8.36 -7.07 5.37
N THR A 247 7.66 -6.11 4.75
CA THR A 247 7.90 -5.69 3.36
C THR A 247 9.22 -4.95 3.20
N VAL A 248 9.61 -4.13 4.16
CA VAL A 248 10.86 -3.37 4.10
C VAL A 248 12.06 -4.32 4.21
N THR A 249 11.99 -5.29 5.13
CA THR A 249 13.05 -6.31 5.28
C THR A 249 13.16 -7.17 4.02
N ILE A 250 12.03 -7.61 3.43
CA ILE A 250 12.04 -8.38 2.19
C ILE A 250 12.72 -7.59 1.06
N ASN A 251 12.36 -6.32 0.89
CA ASN A 251 12.94 -5.46 -0.15
C ASN A 251 14.43 -5.22 0.08
N THR A 252 14.88 -4.99 1.33
CA THR A 252 16.31 -4.83 1.64
C THR A 252 17.11 -6.08 1.35
N MET A 253 16.62 -7.26 1.75
CA MET A 253 17.28 -8.55 1.46
C MET A 253 17.30 -8.86 -0.04
N ALA A 254 16.24 -8.51 -0.78
CA ALA A 254 16.19 -8.67 -2.22
C ALA A 254 17.23 -7.77 -2.92
N ASN A 255 17.34 -6.51 -2.52
CA ASN A 255 18.30 -5.55 -3.05
C ASN A 255 19.76 -5.92 -2.68
N ALA A 256 19.98 -6.48 -1.49
CA ALA A 256 21.28 -7.00 -1.08
C ALA A 256 21.69 -8.31 -1.77
N GLY A 257 20.80 -8.92 -2.58
CA GLY A 257 21.06 -10.18 -3.26
C GLY A 257 21.05 -11.41 -2.35
N GLU A 258 20.54 -11.30 -1.13
CA GLU A 258 20.46 -12.39 -0.16
C GLU A 258 19.39 -13.44 -0.57
N ILE A 259 18.39 -13.03 -1.34
CA ILE A 259 17.36 -13.92 -1.86
C ILE A 259 17.77 -14.41 -3.26
N ARG A 260 17.70 -15.74 -3.49
CA ARG A 260 18.03 -16.32 -4.80
C ARG A 260 17.16 -15.74 -5.91
N HIS A 261 17.80 -15.28 -6.98
CA HIS A 261 17.15 -14.60 -8.13
C HIS A 261 15.98 -15.42 -8.73
N PHE A 262 16.12 -16.75 -8.79
CA PHE A 262 15.05 -17.63 -9.26
C PHE A 262 13.80 -17.57 -8.37
N LEU A 263 13.98 -17.54 -7.04
CA LEU A 263 12.84 -17.44 -6.11
C LEU A 263 12.16 -16.08 -6.21
N LEU A 264 12.94 -14.98 -6.37
CA LEU A 264 12.39 -13.65 -6.60
C LEU A 264 11.58 -13.61 -7.90
N LEU A 265 12.09 -14.21 -8.98
CA LEU A 265 11.39 -14.25 -10.25
C LEU A 265 10.05 -14.99 -10.12
N VAL A 266 10.05 -16.19 -9.51
CA VAL A 266 8.81 -16.98 -9.35
C VAL A 266 7.82 -16.28 -8.42
N ALA A 267 8.29 -15.67 -7.33
CA ALA A 267 7.46 -14.89 -6.42
C ALA A 267 6.84 -13.67 -7.13
N SER A 268 7.64 -12.91 -7.87
CA SER A 268 7.18 -11.73 -8.61
C SER A 268 6.16 -12.08 -9.69
N LEU A 269 6.38 -13.16 -10.45
CA LEU A 269 5.41 -13.64 -11.44
C LEU A 269 4.10 -14.09 -10.78
N SER A 270 4.18 -14.74 -9.61
CA SER A 270 3.00 -15.14 -8.85
C SER A 270 2.24 -13.91 -8.32
N LEU A 271 2.92 -12.93 -7.75
CA LEU A 271 2.30 -11.67 -7.31
C LEU A 271 1.70 -10.89 -8.48
N MET A 272 2.35 -10.93 -9.65
CA MET A 272 1.83 -10.27 -10.85
C MET A 272 0.47 -10.82 -11.30
N THR A 273 0.19 -12.12 -11.08
CA THR A 273 -1.15 -12.66 -11.40
C THR A 273 -2.25 -12.03 -10.55
N ALA A 274 -1.97 -11.74 -9.28
CA ALA A 274 -2.89 -11.03 -8.40
C ALA A 274 -3.10 -9.57 -8.84
N VAL A 275 -2.02 -8.90 -9.24
CA VAL A 275 -2.10 -7.55 -9.81
C VAL A 275 -2.94 -7.55 -11.09
N MET A 276 -2.71 -8.50 -11.99
CA MET A 276 -3.47 -8.61 -13.24
C MET A 276 -4.95 -8.79 -12.99
N SER A 277 -5.34 -9.57 -11.98
CA SER A 277 -6.74 -9.80 -11.63
C SER A 277 -7.41 -8.56 -11.03
N LYS A 278 -6.84 -7.98 -9.97
CA LYS A 278 -7.43 -6.81 -9.29
C LYS A 278 -7.41 -5.56 -10.15
N SER A 279 -6.32 -5.33 -10.91
CA SER A 279 -6.21 -4.17 -11.79
C SER A 279 -6.87 -4.37 -13.14
N GLY A 280 -7.55 -5.51 -13.37
CA GLY A 280 -8.28 -5.78 -14.60
C GLY A 280 -7.40 -5.74 -15.84
N GLN A 281 -6.17 -6.29 -15.75
CA GLN A 281 -5.24 -6.32 -16.87
C GLN A 281 -5.50 -7.50 -17.79
N PHE A 282 -4.83 -7.52 -18.94
CA PHE A 282 -4.97 -8.55 -19.98
C PHE A 282 -5.02 -9.97 -19.41
N ILE A 283 -5.89 -10.81 -19.93
CA ILE A 283 -6.33 -12.14 -19.53
C ILE A 283 -7.39 -12.09 -18.42
N LEU A 284 -7.21 -11.34 -17.31
CA LEU A 284 -8.14 -11.31 -16.17
C LEU A 284 -8.99 -10.03 -16.09
N HIS A 285 -9.16 -9.32 -17.22
CA HIS A 285 -9.88 -8.04 -17.29
C HIS A 285 -11.40 -8.16 -17.45
N THR A 286 -11.91 -9.33 -17.79
CA THR A 286 -13.31 -9.51 -18.24
C THR A 286 -14.37 -9.19 -17.19
N TRP A 287 -14.01 -9.12 -15.93
CA TRP A 287 -14.90 -8.73 -14.84
C TRP A 287 -15.13 -7.21 -14.74
N LEU A 288 -14.15 -6.42 -15.22
CA LEU A 288 -14.12 -4.96 -15.05
C LEU A 288 -15.31 -4.25 -15.74
N PRO A 289 -15.63 -4.53 -17.03
CA PRO A 289 -16.81 -3.94 -17.66
C PRO A 289 -18.14 -4.44 -17.04
N ASP A 290 -18.22 -5.70 -16.60
CA ASP A 290 -19.43 -6.25 -16.00
C ASP A 290 -19.68 -5.67 -14.59
N ALA A 291 -18.65 -5.26 -13.88
CA ALA A 291 -18.77 -4.59 -12.59
C ALA A 291 -19.57 -3.26 -12.65
N MET A 292 -19.76 -2.70 -13.85
CA MET A 292 -20.63 -1.54 -14.08
C MET A 292 -22.12 -1.84 -13.86
N ALA A 293 -22.52 -3.09 -13.70
CA ALA A 293 -23.89 -3.48 -13.33
C ALA A 293 -24.28 -2.98 -11.92
N GLY A 294 -23.30 -2.74 -11.05
CA GLY A 294 -23.54 -2.15 -9.73
C GLY A 294 -23.84 -0.64 -9.78
N PRO A 295 -24.18 -0.03 -8.63
CA PRO A 295 -24.43 1.41 -8.53
C PRO A 295 -23.25 2.24 -9.03
N THR A 296 -23.50 3.28 -9.82
CA THR A 296 -22.44 4.15 -10.41
C THR A 296 -21.44 4.69 -9.39
N PRO A 297 -21.83 5.15 -8.18
CA PRO A 297 -20.85 5.64 -7.19
C PRO A 297 -19.87 4.54 -6.75
N VAL A 298 -20.34 3.29 -6.69
CA VAL A 298 -19.50 2.13 -6.36
C VAL A 298 -18.48 1.89 -7.46
N SER A 299 -18.92 1.89 -8.72
CA SER A 299 -18.02 1.73 -9.86
C SER A 299 -16.96 2.84 -9.89
N ALA A 300 -17.35 4.09 -9.62
CA ALA A 300 -16.41 5.20 -9.51
C ALA A 300 -15.35 4.96 -8.42
N LEU A 301 -15.74 4.48 -7.24
CA LEU A 301 -14.81 4.21 -6.14
C LEU A 301 -13.87 3.03 -6.45
N ILE A 302 -14.42 1.93 -6.95
CA ILE A 302 -13.66 0.70 -7.28
C ILE A 302 -12.58 1.01 -8.32
N HIS A 303 -12.92 1.75 -9.38
CA HIS A 303 -12.04 1.93 -10.53
C HIS A 303 -11.07 3.11 -10.38
N ALA A 304 -11.47 4.18 -9.66
CA ALA A 304 -10.66 5.40 -9.61
C ALA A 304 -9.58 5.38 -8.51
N ALA A 305 -9.90 4.93 -7.29
CA ALA A 305 -9.03 5.19 -6.14
C ALA A 305 -8.71 3.96 -5.27
N THR A 306 -9.31 2.80 -5.54
CA THR A 306 -9.25 1.72 -4.57
C THR A 306 -8.87 0.37 -5.18
N MET A 307 -9.82 -0.46 -5.58
CA MET A 307 -9.55 -1.86 -5.92
C MET A 307 -8.55 -2.04 -7.07
N VAL A 308 -8.74 -1.31 -8.17
CA VAL A 308 -7.84 -1.38 -9.34
C VAL A 308 -6.46 -0.83 -9.02
N VAL A 309 -6.41 0.23 -8.21
CA VAL A 309 -5.17 0.87 -7.78
C VAL A 309 -4.42 0.03 -6.74
N ALA A 310 -5.11 -0.84 -5.99
CA ALA A 310 -4.45 -1.72 -5.02
C ALA A 310 -3.37 -2.60 -5.65
N GLY A 311 -3.60 -3.10 -6.88
CA GLY A 311 -2.58 -3.86 -7.61
C GLY A 311 -1.35 -3.02 -7.96
N VAL A 312 -1.54 -1.80 -8.44
CA VAL A 312 -0.45 -0.87 -8.75
C VAL A 312 0.32 -0.48 -7.49
N PHE A 313 -0.41 -0.20 -6.40
CA PHE A 313 0.19 0.08 -5.09
C PHE A 313 1.05 -1.09 -4.59
N MET A 314 0.58 -2.34 -4.74
CA MET A 314 1.33 -3.52 -4.33
C MET A 314 2.64 -3.66 -5.10
N ILE A 315 2.66 -3.41 -6.42
CA ILE A 315 3.91 -3.40 -7.19
C ILE A 315 4.87 -2.34 -6.64
N ALA A 316 4.39 -1.11 -6.46
CA ALA A 316 5.23 -0.02 -5.95
C ALA A 316 5.72 -0.26 -4.52
N ARG A 317 5.03 -1.10 -3.74
CA ARG A 317 5.39 -1.42 -2.36
C ARG A 317 6.42 -2.54 -2.25
N LEU A 318 6.40 -3.51 -3.15
CA LEU A 318 7.27 -4.69 -3.16
C LEU A 318 8.40 -4.60 -4.20
N TYR A 319 8.72 -3.38 -4.64
CA TYR A 319 9.79 -3.08 -5.58
C TYR A 319 11.10 -2.78 -4.84
#